data_0176e87e737862da7de2193fe238331f
#
_entry.id   0176e87e737862da7de2193fe238331f
#
_cell.length_a   1.000
_cell.length_b   1.000
_cell.length_c   1.000
_cell.angle_alpha   90.00
_cell.angle_beta   90.00
_cell.angle_gamma   90.00
#
_symmetry.space_group_name_H-M   'P 1'
#
loop_
_entity.id
_entity.type
_entity.pdbx_description
1 polymer ?
#
loop_
_entity_poly.entity_id
_entity_poly.type
_entity_poly.pdbx_seq_one_letter_code
_entity_poly.pdbx_strand_id
1 'polypeptide(L)'
;MDKNKITIIGIAGGTGSGKTTVVKKIVEALPPHYVAVVPLDSYYNDTTGMTDEERHAINFDHPDAFDWKLLHKQVNDLRNGIAIEQPTYSYLKCNREKETVHVEPKPVIIIEGIMTLLNKKLRDLMDLKVFVDADPDERLIRNIQRDTIDRGRTVSMVVDRYLKVLKPM
;
A
#
# COMPACT_ATOMS: atom_id res chain seq x y z
N MET A 1 -12.72 6.61 27.10
CA MET A 1 -11.78 6.23 26.03
C MET A 1 -10.41 6.14 26.63
N ASP A 2 -9.78 5.00 26.52
CA ASP A 2 -8.43 4.78 27.01
C ASP A 2 -7.47 5.68 26.21
N LYS A 3 -6.89 6.69 26.86
CA LYS A 3 -6.06 7.73 26.21
C LYS A 3 -4.78 7.19 25.55
N ASN A 4 -4.49 5.90 25.76
CA ASN A 4 -3.28 5.25 25.26
C ASN A 4 -3.54 4.20 24.17
N LYS A 5 -4.79 4.00 23.73
CA LYS A 5 -5.09 3.00 22.70
C LYS A 5 -4.81 3.56 21.32
N ILE A 6 -3.83 3.01 20.63
CA ILE A 6 -3.56 3.30 19.20
C ILE A 6 -4.67 2.68 18.34
N THR A 7 -5.28 3.47 17.49
CA THR A 7 -6.32 3.04 16.55
C THR A 7 -5.71 2.66 15.20
N ILE A 8 -5.98 1.46 14.73
CA ILE A 8 -5.50 0.98 13.41
C ILE A 8 -6.64 0.97 12.42
N ILE A 9 -6.46 1.66 11.30
CA ILE A 9 -7.43 1.78 10.21
C ILE A 9 -6.84 1.11 8.97
N GLY A 10 -7.51 0.10 8.43
CA GLY A 10 -7.18 -0.50 7.13
C GLY A 10 -8.00 0.14 6.02
N ILE A 11 -7.32 0.67 4.98
CA ILE A 11 -7.98 1.27 3.81
C ILE A 11 -7.58 0.48 2.57
N ALA A 12 -8.52 -0.27 2.01
CA ALA A 12 -8.36 -1.05 0.77
C ALA A 12 -9.16 -0.45 -0.38
N GLY A 13 -8.93 -0.98 -1.56
CA GLY A 13 -9.68 -0.63 -2.78
C GLY A 13 -8.83 -0.90 -4.02
N GLY A 14 -9.44 -1.07 -5.17
CA GLY A 14 -8.72 -1.36 -6.41
C GLY A 14 -7.72 -0.27 -6.79
N THR A 15 -6.76 -0.61 -7.64
CA THR A 15 -5.85 0.40 -8.21
C THR A 15 -6.67 1.48 -8.92
N GLY A 16 -6.33 2.76 -8.75
CA GLY A 16 -7.07 3.90 -9.30
C GLY A 16 -8.37 4.26 -8.57
N SER A 17 -8.76 3.58 -7.46
CA SER A 17 -10.00 3.89 -6.73
C SER A 17 -9.96 5.21 -5.94
N GLY A 18 -8.78 5.79 -5.70
CA GLY A 18 -8.62 7.03 -4.93
C GLY A 18 -8.28 6.83 -3.45
N LYS A 19 -7.86 5.62 -3.02
CA LYS A 19 -7.43 5.34 -1.63
C LYS A 19 -6.48 6.38 -1.08
N THR A 20 -5.39 6.66 -1.78
CA THR A 20 -4.36 7.61 -1.35
C THR A 20 -4.92 9.03 -1.18
N THR A 21 -5.90 9.42 -2.02
CA THR A 21 -6.62 10.69 -1.87
C THR A 21 -7.45 10.71 -0.59
N VAL A 22 -8.14 9.61 -0.27
CA VAL A 22 -8.91 9.46 0.98
C VAL A 22 -7.98 9.54 2.18
N VAL A 23 -6.87 8.80 2.16
CA VAL A 23 -5.84 8.84 3.23
C VAL A 23 -5.32 10.26 3.43
N LYS A 24 -4.95 10.95 2.35
CA LYS A 24 -4.47 12.33 2.40
C LYS A 24 -5.48 13.27 3.07
N LYS A 25 -6.76 13.19 2.69
CA LYS A 25 -7.82 13.98 3.31
C LYS A 25 -8.03 13.68 4.79
N ILE A 26 -7.89 12.41 5.20
CA ILE A 26 -7.97 12.04 6.63
C ILE A 26 -6.79 12.64 7.40
N VAL A 27 -5.58 12.53 6.86
CA VAL A 27 -4.38 13.12 7.49
C VAL A 27 -4.50 14.65 7.62
N GLU A 28 -4.99 15.32 6.58
CA GLU A 28 -5.20 16.78 6.57
C GLU A 28 -6.29 17.23 7.56
N ALA A 29 -7.30 16.39 7.82
CA ALA A 29 -8.39 16.69 8.74
C ALA A 29 -8.05 16.45 10.22
N LEU A 30 -6.95 15.77 10.51
CA LEU A 30 -6.51 15.45 11.87
C LEU A 30 -5.36 16.39 12.31
N PRO A 31 -5.14 16.54 13.62
CA PRO A 31 -4.04 17.36 14.10
C PRO A 31 -2.70 16.91 13.52
N PRO A 32 -1.75 17.83 13.27
CA PRO A 32 -0.40 17.50 12.84
C PRO A 32 0.23 16.43 13.72
N HIS A 33 0.93 15.48 13.11
CA HIS A 33 1.60 14.36 13.79
C HIS A 33 0.68 13.37 14.51
N TYR A 34 -0.63 13.40 14.23
CA TYR A 34 -1.60 12.48 14.85
C TYR A 34 -1.70 11.13 14.14
N VAL A 35 -1.31 11.07 12.86
CA VAL A 35 -1.44 9.91 11.99
C VAL A 35 -0.09 9.42 11.52
N ALA A 36 0.14 8.10 11.61
CA ALA A 36 1.18 7.39 10.86
C ALA A 36 0.53 6.65 9.69
N VAL A 37 1.12 6.75 8.49
CA VAL A 37 0.64 6.04 7.30
C VAL A 37 1.63 4.95 6.94
N VAL A 38 1.12 3.73 6.77
CA VAL A 38 1.87 2.53 6.40
C VAL A 38 1.35 2.04 5.04
N PRO A 39 1.98 2.43 3.92
CA PRO A 39 1.58 1.96 2.60
C PRO A 39 1.94 0.49 2.42
N LEU A 40 0.98 -0.33 1.99
CA LEU A 40 1.22 -1.75 1.67
C LEU A 40 2.29 -1.91 0.58
N ASP A 41 2.33 -0.98 -0.38
CA ASP A 41 3.26 -1.01 -1.51
C ASP A 41 4.73 -0.90 -1.07
N SER A 42 5.01 -0.36 0.11
CA SER A 42 6.36 -0.38 0.72
C SER A 42 6.83 -1.80 1.08
N TYR A 43 5.91 -2.74 1.19
CA TYR A 43 6.16 -4.12 1.66
C TYR A 43 6.17 -5.17 0.55
N TYR A 44 6.32 -4.77 -0.72
CA TYR A 44 6.65 -5.76 -1.75
C TYR A 44 7.92 -6.53 -1.36
N ASN A 45 7.99 -7.80 -1.73
CA ASN A 45 9.15 -8.64 -1.45
C ASN A 45 10.43 -8.02 -2.03
N ASP A 46 11.56 -8.24 -1.33
CA ASP A 46 12.87 -7.87 -1.84
C ASP A 46 13.23 -8.78 -3.03
N THR A 47 13.52 -8.17 -4.15
CA THR A 47 13.91 -8.84 -5.40
C THR A 47 15.39 -8.66 -5.71
N THR A 48 16.19 -8.30 -4.72
CA THR A 48 17.66 -8.20 -4.86
C THR A 48 18.23 -9.54 -5.33
N GLY A 49 19.04 -9.50 -6.40
CA GLY A 49 19.60 -10.68 -7.05
C GLY A 49 18.81 -11.22 -8.24
N MET A 50 17.58 -10.75 -8.46
CA MET A 50 16.84 -11.05 -9.70
C MET A 50 17.30 -10.15 -10.85
N THR A 51 17.21 -10.65 -12.09
CA THR A 51 17.39 -9.83 -13.29
C THR A 51 16.22 -8.88 -13.51
N ASP A 52 16.39 -7.88 -14.36
CA ASP A 52 15.31 -6.93 -14.66
C ASP A 52 14.12 -7.63 -15.34
N GLU A 53 14.38 -8.62 -16.20
CA GLU A 53 13.35 -9.43 -16.84
C GLU A 53 12.52 -10.20 -15.81
N GLU A 54 13.18 -10.84 -14.85
CA GLU A 54 12.50 -11.58 -13.77
C GLU A 54 11.64 -10.65 -12.91
N ARG A 55 12.14 -9.46 -12.56
CA ARG A 55 11.37 -8.46 -11.79
C ARG A 55 10.14 -7.98 -12.54
N HIS A 56 10.29 -7.69 -13.84
CA HIS A 56 9.16 -7.25 -14.66
C HIS A 56 8.11 -8.34 -14.91
N ALA A 57 8.48 -9.63 -14.75
CA ALA A 57 7.55 -10.75 -14.83
C ALA A 57 6.70 -10.96 -13.56
N ILE A 58 7.06 -10.32 -12.43
CA ILE A 58 6.33 -10.45 -11.18
C ILE A 58 4.94 -9.82 -11.30
N ASN A 59 3.91 -10.57 -10.88
CA ASN A 59 2.58 -10.01 -10.70
C ASN A 59 2.47 -9.30 -9.33
N PHE A 60 2.72 -7.99 -9.33
CA PHE A 60 2.62 -7.15 -8.12
C PHE A 60 1.18 -6.94 -7.62
N ASP A 61 0.19 -7.40 -8.36
CA ASP A 61 -1.21 -7.41 -7.91
C ASP A 61 -1.63 -8.77 -7.33
N HIS A 62 -0.67 -9.69 -7.07
CA HIS A 62 -0.89 -10.96 -6.41
C HIS A 62 -0.51 -10.91 -4.92
N PRO A 63 -1.22 -11.62 -4.02
CA PRO A 63 -0.90 -11.63 -2.58
C PRO A 63 0.53 -12.04 -2.25
N ASP A 64 1.10 -12.97 -3.03
CA ASP A 64 2.46 -13.47 -2.80
C ASP A 64 3.57 -12.43 -3.11
N ALA A 65 3.20 -11.30 -3.71
CA ALA A 65 4.15 -10.22 -3.96
C ALA A 65 4.55 -9.46 -2.67
N PHE A 66 3.83 -9.66 -1.55
CA PHE A 66 4.02 -8.87 -0.34
C PHE A 66 4.69 -9.67 0.78
N ASP A 67 5.58 -9.01 1.52
CA ASP A 67 6.15 -9.50 2.77
C ASP A 67 5.15 -9.27 3.94
N TRP A 68 4.13 -10.11 3.98
CA TRP A 68 3.11 -10.08 5.03
C TRP A 68 3.68 -10.26 6.43
N LYS A 69 4.80 -10.99 6.55
CA LYS A 69 5.44 -11.25 7.85
C LYS A 69 6.04 -9.97 8.42
N LEU A 70 6.79 -9.24 7.61
CA LEU A 70 7.39 -7.97 8.02
C LEU A 70 6.31 -6.93 8.31
N LEU A 71 5.32 -6.79 7.40
CA LEU A 71 4.21 -5.84 7.59
C LEU A 71 3.47 -6.11 8.90
N HIS A 72 3.08 -7.37 9.15
CA HIS A 72 2.37 -7.74 10.37
C HIS A 72 3.20 -7.43 11.62
N LYS A 73 4.50 -7.78 11.60
CA LYS A 73 5.42 -7.47 12.70
C LYS A 73 5.46 -5.97 12.98
N GLN A 74 5.71 -5.16 11.96
CA GLN A 74 5.87 -3.71 12.13
C GLN A 74 4.57 -3.01 12.53
N VAL A 75 3.42 -3.42 12.01
CA VAL A 75 2.11 -2.89 12.45
C VAL A 75 1.85 -3.24 13.92
N ASN A 76 2.22 -4.45 14.36
CA ASN A 76 2.10 -4.84 15.75
C ASN A 76 3.08 -4.08 16.66
N ASP A 77 4.30 -3.82 16.19
CA ASP A 77 5.28 -2.99 16.90
C ASP A 77 4.72 -1.58 17.12
N LEU A 78 4.22 -0.92 16.07
CA LEU A 78 3.58 0.40 16.17
C LEU A 78 2.39 0.39 17.14
N ARG A 79 1.54 -0.66 17.09
CA ARG A 79 0.39 -0.81 18.02
C ARG A 79 0.83 -0.86 19.47
N ASN A 80 2.02 -1.41 19.74
CA ASN A 80 2.61 -1.53 21.08
C ASN A 80 3.49 -0.33 21.45
N GLY A 81 3.46 0.75 20.69
CA GLY A 81 4.23 1.96 20.97
C GLY A 81 5.70 1.88 20.60
N ILE A 82 6.07 0.94 19.72
CA ILE A 82 7.45 0.73 19.25
C ILE A 82 7.59 1.31 17.85
N ALA A 83 8.57 2.20 17.64
CA ALA A 83 8.91 2.75 16.33
C ALA A 83 9.44 1.67 15.37
N ILE A 84 9.28 1.89 14.07
CA ILE A 84 9.70 0.96 13.03
C ILE A 84 10.58 1.63 11.98
N GLU A 85 11.37 0.82 11.29
CA GLU A 85 12.06 1.20 10.06
C GLU A 85 11.27 0.63 8.87
N GLN A 86 10.35 1.46 8.35
CA GLN A 86 9.50 1.09 7.22
C GLN A 86 10.34 0.98 5.95
N PRO A 87 10.25 -0.13 5.20
CA PRO A 87 10.94 -0.23 3.92
C PRO A 87 10.42 0.80 2.91
N THR A 88 11.26 1.16 1.95
CA THR A 88 10.88 1.97 0.79
C THR A 88 10.95 1.12 -0.48
N TYR A 89 10.16 1.47 -1.49
CA TYR A 89 10.04 0.72 -2.73
C TYR A 89 10.12 1.62 -3.95
N SER A 90 10.95 1.22 -4.91
CA SER A 90 11.06 1.88 -6.20
C SER A 90 10.24 1.20 -7.27
N TYR A 91 9.21 1.87 -7.78
CA TYR A 91 8.43 1.38 -8.91
C TYR A 91 9.21 1.32 -10.22
N LEU A 92 10.26 2.15 -10.36
CA LEU A 92 11.12 2.14 -11.54
C LEU A 92 12.05 0.94 -11.55
N LYS A 93 12.61 0.60 -10.39
CA LYS A 93 13.52 -0.55 -10.23
C LYS A 93 12.78 -1.86 -9.94
N CYS A 94 11.48 -1.81 -9.67
CA CYS A 94 10.68 -2.94 -9.20
C CYS A 94 11.33 -3.67 -8.02
N ASN A 95 11.92 -2.92 -7.07
CA ASN A 95 12.63 -3.47 -5.91
C ASN A 95 12.54 -2.56 -4.70
N ARG A 96 12.78 -3.13 -3.52
CA ARG A 96 13.03 -2.36 -2.30
C ARG A 96 14.31 -1.54 -2.44
N GLU A 97 14.28 -0.34 -1.87
CA GLU A 97 15.48 0.47 -1.71
C GLU A 97 16.22 0.05 -0.42
N LYS A 98 17.48 0.48 -0.29
CA LYS A 98 18.27 0.24 0.94
C LYS A 98 17.83 1.14 2.08
N GLU A 99 17.34 2.32 1.75
CA GLU A 99 16.86 3.33 2.67
C GLU A 99 15.53 2.92 3.27
N THR A 100 15.36 3.19 4.56
CA THR A 100 14.10 3.03 5.29
C THR A 100 13.56 4.37 5.73
N VAL A 101 12.31 4.41 6.12
CA VAL A 101 11.68 5.57 6.75
C VAL A 101 11.40 5.24 8.21
N HIS A 102 11.96 6.04 9.12
CA HIS A 102 11.64 5.93 10.54
C HIS A 102 10.21 6.38 10.79
N VAL A 103 9.40 5.52 11.36
CA VAL A 103 7.98 5.79 11.66
C VAL A 103 7.74 5.60 13.15
N GLU A 104 7.43 6.71 13.82
CA GLU A 104 7.02 6.72 15.22
C GLU A 104 5.57 6.25 15.38
N PRO A 105 5.24 5.56 16.49
CA PRO A 105 3.86 5.24 16.81
C PRO A 105 3.06 6.53 17.01
N LYS A 106 1.86 6.57 16.45
CA LYS A 106 0.93 7.69 16.53
C LYS A 106 -0.43 7.21 17.03
N PRO A 107 -1.29 8.10 17.55
CA PRO A 107 -2.62 7.74 18.00
C PRO A 107 -3.47 7.03 16.95
N VAL A 108 -3.24 7.34 15.66
CA VAL A 108 -3.89 6.67 14.52
C VAL A 108 -2.82 6.13 13.58
N ILE A 109 -2.96 4.86 13.22
CA ILE A 109 -2.15 4.20 12.18
C ILE A 109 -3.08 3.85 11.02
N ILE A 110 -2.75 4.33 9.82
CA ILE A 110 -3.49 3.99 8.61
C ILE A 110 -2.64 3.03 7.78
N ILE A 111 -3.15 1.83 7.52
CA ILE A 111 -2.56 0.90 6.55
C ILE A 111 -3.36 1.05 5.26
N GLU A 112 -2.70 1.40 4.15
CA GLU A 112 -3.39 1.58 2.87
C GLU A 112 -2.78 0.73 1.76
N GLY A 113 -3.61 0.20 0.89
CA GLY A 113 -3.16 -0.55 -0.29
C GLY A 113 -4.23 -1.42 -0.91
N ILE A 114 -3.92 -1.97 -2.08
CA ILE A 114 -4.89 -2.74 -2.87
C ILE A 114 -5.41 -3.99 -2.13
N MET A 115 -4.54 -4.65 -1.34
CA MET A 115 -4.85 -5.90 -0.65
C MET A 115 -4.81 -5.78 0.88
N THR A 116 -4.88 -4.57 1.42
CA THR A 116 -4.78 -4.31 2.87
C THR A 116 -5.76 -5.16 3.69
N LEU A 117 -6.96 -5.43 3.15
CA LEU A 117 -7.97 -6.24 3.83
C LEU A 117 -7.92 -7.74 3.49
N LEU A 118 -6.97 -8.21 2.68
CA LEU A 118 -6.90 -9.62 2.27
C LEU A 118 -6.34 -10.51 3.38
N ASN A 119 -5.26 -10.09 4.03
CA ASN A 119 -4.58 -10.90 5.04
C ASN A 119 -5.37 -10.91 6.37
N LYS A 120 -5.83 -12.10 6.80
CA LYS A 120 -6.63 -12.22 8.02
C LYS A 120 -5.90 -11.73 9.26
N LYS A 121 -4.63 -12.10 9.45
CA LYS A 121 -3.84 -11.69 10.62
C LYS A 121 -3.71 -10.18 10.70
N LEU A 122 -3.52 -9.51 9.57
CA LEU A 122 -3.47 -8.06 9.50
C LEU A 122 -4.84 -7.43 9.79
N ARG A 123 -5.94 -8.00 9.24
CA ARG A 123 -7.31 -7.52 9.53
C ARG A 123 -7.68 -7.62 10.99
N ASP A 124 -7.18 -8.63 11.70
CA ASP A 124 -7.45 -8.84 13.13
C ASP A 124 -6.81 -7.75 14.02
N LEU A 125 -5.79 -7.05 13.50
CA LEU A 125 -5.20 -5.88 14.16
C LEU A 125 -5.99 -4.58 13.93
N MET A 126 -6.91 -4.53 12.96
CA MET A 126 -7.59 -3.31 12.55
C MET A 126 -8.86 -3.06 13.35
N ASP A 127 -8.96 -1.88 13.95
CA ASP A 127 -10.16 -1.39 14.63
C ASP A 127 -11.23 -0.92 13.63
N LEU A 128 -10.81 -0.32 12.49
CA LEU A 128 -11.69 0.11 11.39
C LEU A 128 -11.17 -0.42 10.05
N LYS A 129 -12.11 -0.84 9.20
CA LYS A 129 -11.82 -1.35 7.87
C LYS A 129 -12.67 -0.58 6.86
N VAL A 130 -12.01 0.03 5.87
CA VAL A 130 -12.63 0.86 4.84
C VAL A 130 -12.27 0.28 3.47
N PHE A 131 -13.28 0.14 2.62
CA PHE A 131 -13.06 -0.21 1.22
C PHE A 131 -13.47 0.99 0.35
N VAL A 132 -12.52 1.51 -0.44
CA VAL A 132 -12.75 2.62 -1.36
C VAL A 132 -13.12 2.03 -2.71
N ASP A 133 -14.38 2.15 -3.06
CA ASP A 133 -14.92 1.68 -4.33
C ASP A 133 -14.95 2.81 -5.36
N ALA A 134 -14.78 2.46 -6.63
CA ALA A 134 -14.92 3.33 -7.78
C ALA A 134 -15.14 2.47 -9.03
N ASP A 135 -15.89 3.00 -9.97
CA ASP A 135 -16.24 2.30 -11.21
C ASP A 135 -15.00 1.89 -12.02
N PRO A 136 -15.03 0.73 -12.67
CA PRO A 136 -13.86 0.17 -13.38
C PRO A 136 -13.30 1.08 -14.46
N ASP A 137 -14.15 1.80 -15.18
CA ASP A 137 -13.76 2.74 -16.24
C ASP A 137 -13.05 3.97 -15.66
N GLU A 138 -13.57 4.56 -14.58
CA GLU A 138 -12.94 5.63 -13.83
C GLU A 138 -11.54 5.20 -13.32
N ARG A 139 -11.46 4.00 -12.77
CA ARG A 139 -10.19 3.44 -12.29
C ARG A 139 -9.19 3.25 -13.42
N LEU A 140 -9.63 2.76 -14.58
CA LEU A 140 -8.79 2.58 -15.76
C LEU A 140 -8.25 3.91 -16.28
N ILE A 141 -9.11 4.93 -16.40
CA ILE A 141 -8.72 6.26 -16.85
C ILE A 141 -7.65 6.85 -15.91
N ARG A 142 -7.88 6.80 -14.60
CA ARG A 142 -6.92 7.28 -13.59
C ARG A 142 -5.60 6.50 -13.62
N ASN A 143 -5.64 5.21 -13.87
CA ASN A 143 -4.44 4.39 -14.03
C ASN A 143 -3.63 4.77 -15.26
N ILE A 144 -4.29 4.99 -16.39
CA ILE A 144 -3.63 5.44 -17.62
C ILE A 144 -2.93 6.77 -17.35
N GLN A 145 -3.63 7.76 -16.80
CA GLN A 145 -3.06 9.07 -16.50
C GLN A 145 -1.85 8.99 -15.56
N ARG A 146 -1.99 8.29 -14.42
CA ARG A 146 -0.91 8.15 -13.46
C ARG A 146 0.29 7.38 -14.01
N ASP A 147 0.05 6.23 -14.61
CA ASP A 147 1.13 5.32 -14.99
C ASP A 147 1.91 5.85 -16.21
N THR A 148 1.29 6.66 -17.07
CA THR A 148 1.99 7.32 -18.17
C THR A 148 2.85 8.51 -17.71
N ILE A 149 2.41 9.23 -16.68
CA ILE A 149 3.14 10.40 -16.15
C ILE A 149 4.22 9.95 -15.14
N ASP A 150 3.82 9.13 -14.15
CA ASP A 150 4.65 8.89 -12.97
C ASP A 150 5.50 7.61 -13.07
N ARG A 151 5.12 6.65 -13.96
CA ARG A 151 5.75 5.31 -14.02
C ARG A 151 6.37 5.00 -15.37
N GLY A 152 6.40 5.95 -16.30
CA GLY A 152 7.02 5.80 -17.62
C GLY A 152 6.39 4.73 -18.51
N ARG A 153 5.14 4.32 -18.26
CA ARG A 153 4.42 3.31 -19.05
C ARG A 153 3.73 3.95 -20.24
N THR A 154 3.60 3.19 -21.34
CA THR A 154 2.74 3.60 -22.45
C THR A 154 1.28 3.25 -22.16
N VAL A 155 0.34 3.92 -22.82
CA VAL A 155 -1.10 3.60 -22.75
C VAL A 155 -1.36 2.13 -23.06
N SER A 156 -0.71 1.59 -24.11
CA SER A 156 -0.84 0.18 -24.49
C SER A 156 -0.43 -0.75 -23.36
N MET A 157 0.71 -0.50 -22.69
CA MET A 157 1.16 -1.31 -21.55
C MET A 157 0.16 -1.29 -20.39
N VAL A 158 -0.47 -0.14 -20.12
CA VAL A 158 -1.46 -0.04 -19.02
C VAL A 158 -2.74 -0.79 -19.38
N VAL A 159 -3.21 -0.68 -20.63
CA VAL A 159 -4.40 -1.41 -21.11
C VAL A 159 -4.14 -2.91 -21.14
N ASP A 160 -2.99 -3.36 -21.63
CA ASP A 160 -2.62 -4.78 -21.65
C ASP A 160 -2.58 -5.36 -20.22
N ARG A 161 -1.96 -4.65 -19.29
CA ARG A 161 -1.94 -5.05 -17.88
C ARG A 161 -3.36 -5.10 -17.28
N TYR A 162 -4.20 -4.12 -17.59
CA TYR A 162 -5.59 -4.12 -17.14
C TYR A 162 -6.33 -5.37 -17.62
N LEU A 163 -6.23 -5.70 -18.90
CA LEU A 163 -6.94 -6.84 -19.47
C LEU A 163 -6.41 -8.19 -18.98
N LYS A 164 -5.08 -8.31 -18.81
CA LYS A 164 -4.43 -9.60 -18.49
C LYS A 164 -4.34 -9.87 -17.00
N VAL A 165 -4.27 -8.82 -16.17
CA VAL A 165 -3.97 -8.94 -14.74
C VAL A 165 -5.10 -8.39 -13.87
N LEU A 166 -5.50 -7.11 -14.06
CA LEU A 166 -6.40 -6.44 -13.12
C LEU A 166 -7.87 -6.83 -13.30
N LYS A 167 -8.33 -7.01 -14.54
CA LYS A 167 -9.73 -7.34 -14.84
C LYS A 167 -10.14 -8.75 -14.41
N PRO A 168 -9.26 -9.79 -14.48
CA PRO A 168 -9.58 -11.13 -14.01
C PRO A 168 -9.58 -11.28 -12.48
N MET A 169 -8.98 -10.36 -11.74
CA MET A 169 -8.90 -10.35 -10.26
C MET A 169 -10.06 -9.58 -9.65
#